data_558a655409d71ffbece0115b4893240c
#
_entry.id   558a655409d71ffbece0115b4893240c
#
_cell.length_a   1.000
_cell.length_b   1.000
_cell.length_c   1.000
_cell.angle_alpha   90.00
_cell.angle_beta   90.00
_cell.angle_gamma   90.00
#
_symmetry.space_group_name_H-M   'P 1'
#
loop_
_entity.id
_entity.type
_entity.pdbx_description
1 polymer ?
#
loop_
_entity_poly.entity_id
_entity_poly.type
_entity_poly.pdbx_seq_one_letter_code
_entity_poly.pdbx_strand_id
1 'polypeptide(L)'
;MKRYMIEREIPGIGDFSVTELCGAARASNKALASIGPTIQWQHSYVAGDKTFCIYLADNEDEIKQHASLSGIPFARITEVRQIIDPLTANN
;
A
#
# COMPACT_ATOMS: atom_id res chain seq x y z
N MET A 1 11.90 -2.98 -10.57
CA MET A 1 10.72 -2.48 -9.83
C MET A 1 11.06 -1.24 -9.04
N LYS A 2 10.12 -0.33 -8.94
CA LYS A 2 10.22 0.87 -8.11
C LYS A 2 9.40 0.67 -6.84
N ARG A 3 9.74 1.39 -5.78
CA ARG A 3 8.98 1.38 -4.54
C ARG A 3 8.07 2.59 -4.50
N TYR A 4 6.82 2.37 -4.10
CA TYR A 4 5.81 3.42 -4.00
C TYR A 4 5.17 3.44 -2.61
N MET A 5 4.88 4.64 -2.12
CA MET A 5 4.05 4.84 -0.95
C MET A 5 2.68 5.31 -1.42
N ILE A 6 1.63 4.60 -1.02
CA ILE A 6 0.26 4.93 -1.37
C ILE A 6 -0.47 5.38 -0.11
N GLU A 7 -0.93 6.62 -0.11
CA GLU A 7 -1.72 7.16 0.97
C GLU A 7 -3.20 6.98 0.64
N ARG A 8 -3.96 6.43 1.58
CA ARG A 8 -5.40 6.21 1.44
C ARG A 8 -6.12 6.78 2.65
N GLU A 9 -7.26 7.43 2.41
CA GLU A 9 -8.15 7.87 3.46
C GLU A 9 -9.24 6.82 3.62
N ILE A 10 -9.29 6.18 4.78
CA ILE A 10 -10.26 5.15 5.11
C ILE A 10 -10.81 5.47 6.50
N PRO A 11 -11.95 6.19 6.57
CA PRO A 11 -12.51 6.62 7.86
C PRO A 11 -12.67 5.44 8.82
N GLY A 12 -12.19 5.62 10.05
CA GLY A 12 -12.33 4.63 11.12
C GLY A 12 -11.38 3.45 11.06
N ILE A 13 -10.48 3.37 10.09
CA ILE A 13 -9.62 2.18 9.94
C ILE A 13 -8.74 1.92 11.17
N GLY A 14 -8.35 2.97 11.90
CA GLY A 14 -7.58 2.82 13.12
C GLY A 14 -8.29 2.02 14.20
N ASP A 15 -9.62 1.96 14.16
CA ASP A 15 -10.45 1.22 15.10
C ASP A 15 -10.99 -0.09 14.53
N PHE A 16 -10.55 -0.49 13.34
CA PHE A 16 -10.95 -1.75 12.74
C PHE A 16 -10.49 -2.94 13.59
N SER A 17 -11.35 -3.94 13.71
CA SER A 17 -10.99 -5.21 14.35
C SER A 17 -9.99 -5.99 13.49
N VAL A 18 -9.36 -6.99 14.11
CA VAL A 18 -8.47 -7.90 13.37
C VAL A 18 -9.22 -8.58 12.22
N THR A 19 -10.49 -8.92 12.41
CA THR A 19 -11.32 -9.54 11.38
C THR A 19 -11.55 -8.59 10.19
N GLU A 20 -11.82 -7.31 10.48
CA GLU A 20 -12.01 -6.30 9.44
C GLU A 20 -10.71 -6.03 8.67
N LEU A 21 -9.58 -5.93 9.37
CA LEU A 21 -8.27 -5.77 8.72
C LEU A 21 -7.92 -7.00 7.87
N CYS A 22 -8.24 -8.18 8.36
CA CYS A 22 -8.05 -9.42 7.61
C CYS A 22 -8.84 -9.41 6.28
N GLY A 23 -10.09 -8.95 6.32
CA GLY A 23 -10.92 -8.82 5.12
C GLY A 23 -10.35 -7.85 4.12
N ALA A 24 -9.86 -6.70 4.59
CA ALA A 24 -9.21 -5.69 3.73
C ALA A 24 -7.94 -6.26 3.08
N ALA A 25 -7.12 -6.97 3.84
CA ALA A 25 -5.90 -7.60 3.32
C ALA A 25 -6.22 -8.67 2.26
N ARG A 26 -7.26 -9.47 2.49
CA ARG A 26 -7.69 -10.50 1.52
C ARG A 26 -8.14 -9.87 0.20
N ALA A 27 -8.91 -8.78 0.26
CA ALA A 27 -9.36 -8.06 -0.93
C ALA A 27 -8.17 -7.51 -1.71
N SER A 28 -7.19 -6.96 -1.02
CA SER A 28 -5.96 -6.46 -1.63
C SER A 28 -5.16 -7.59 -2.30
N ASN A 29 -4.96 -8.71 -1.60
CA ASN A 29 -4.23 -9.85 -2.14
C ASN A 29 -4.92 -10.44 -3.38
N LYS A 30 -6.24 -10.49 -3.39
CA LYS A 30 -7.01 -10.98 -4.54
C LYS A 30 -6.79 -10.08 -5.76
N ALA A 31 -6.81 -8.75 -5.56
CA ALA A 31 -6.55 -7.80 -6.64
C ALA A 31 -5.11 -7.93 -7.17
N LEU A 32 -4.14 -8.10 -6.27
CA LEU A 32 -2.74 -8.29 -6.66
C LEU A 32 -2.56 -9.56 -7.50
N ALA A 33 -3.20 -10.65 -7.12
CA ALA A 33 -3.13 -11.91 -7.87
C ALA A 33 -3.67 -11.75 -9.29
N SER A 34 -4.67 -10.89 -9.49
CA SER A 34 -5.24 -10.62 -10.82
C SER A 34 -4.30 -9.82 -11.72
N ILE A 35 -3.46 -8.96 -11.14
CA ILE A 35 -2.50 -8.15 -11.89
C ILE A 35 -1.26 -8.97 -12.26
N GLY A 36 -0.79 -9.78 -11.32
CA GLY A 36 0.37 -10.65 -11.53
C GLY A 36 1.62 -10.20 -10.77
N PRO A 37 2.80 -10.76 -11.14
CA PRO A 37 4.02 -10.60 -10.33
C PRO A 37 4.72 -9.26 -10.47
N THR A 38 4.24 -8.35 -11.31
CA THR A 38 4.85 -7.03 -11.52
C THR A 38 4.47 -6.02 -10.45
N ILE A 39 3.62 -6.40 -9.50
CA ILE A 39 3.25 -5.60 -8.34
C ILE A 39 3.31 -6.47 -7.08
N GLN A 40 3.90 -5.93 -6.02
CA GLN A 40 4.04 -6.61 -4.74
C GLN A 40 3.69 -5.67 -3.61
N TRP A 41 2.79 -6.11 -2.74
CA TRP A 41 2.48 -5.38 -1.51
C TRP A 41 3.43 -5.83 -0.41
N GLN A 42 4.18 -4.92 0.18
CA GLN A 42 5.12 -5.23 1.24
C GLN A 42 4.47 -5.15 2.62
N HIS A 43 3.89 -4.03 2.94
CA HIS A 43 3.17 -3.81 4.19
C HIS A 43 2.44 -2.47 4.14
N SER A 44 1.62 -2.23 5.14
CA SER A 44 0.92 -0.96 5.31
C SER A 44 0.95 -0.53 6.77
N TYR A 45 0.99 0.77 6.98
CA TYR A 45 0.81 1.38 8.28
C TYR A 45 -0.63 1.86 8.39
N VAL A 46 -1.30 1.50 9.47
CA VAL A 46 -2.65 2.00 9.80
C VAL A 46 -2.48 3.09 10.84
N ALA A 47 -2.95 4.29 10.54
CA ALA A 47 -2.77 5.45 11.40
C ALA A 47 -4.01 6.34 11.36
N GLY A 48 -4.83 6.29 12.42
CA GLY A 48 -6.07 7.04 12.50
C GLY A 48 -7.04 6.66 11.39
N ASP A 49 -7.36 7.59 10.51
CA ASP A 49 -8.27 7.38 9.39
C ASP A 49 -7.56 7.16 8.07
N LYS A 50 -6.27 6.78 8.11
CA LYS A 50 -5.44 6.64 6.91
C LYS A 50 -4.65 5.35 6.93
N THR A 51 -4.25 4.92 5.73
CA THR A 51 -3.19 3.92 5.57
C THR A 51 -2.08 4.50 4.70
N PHE A 52 -0.86 4.06 4.99
CA PHE A 52 0.32 4.34 4.20
C PHE A 52 0.88 2.99 3.76
N CYS A 53 0.64 2.65 2.50
CA CYS A 53 0.95 1.32 1.97
C CYS A 53 2.22 1.37 1.15
N ILE A 54 3.09 0.39 1.34
CA ILE A 54 4.35 0.26 0.59
C ILE A 54 4.22 -0.87 -0.40
N TYR A 55 4.41 -0.53 -1.68
CA TYR A 55 4.37 -1.47 -2.80
C TYR A 55 5.64 -1.40 -3.63
N LEU A 56 5.99 -2.53 -4.24
CA LEU A 56 6.92 -2.56 -5.37
C LEU A 56 6.10 -2.77 -6.63
N ALA A 57 6.36 -1.97 -7.66
CA ALA A 57 5.66 -2.08 -8.93
C ALA A 57 6.55 -1.53 -10.05
N ASP A 58 6.27 -1.93 -11.29
CA ASP A 58 7.04 -1.43 -12.44
C ASP A 58 6.72 0.02 -12.76
N ASN A 59 5.48 0.46 -12.48
CA ASN A 59 5.03 1.83 -12.72
C ASN A 59 3.79 2.16 -11.88
N GLU A 60 3.39 3.45 -11.89
CA GLU A 60 2.21 3.91 -11.15
C GLU A 60 0.90 3.33 -11.68
N ASP A 61 0.83 3.01 -12.98
CA ASP A 61 -0.42 2.52 -13.58
C ASP A 61 -0.85 1.20 -12.96
N GLU A 62 0.11 0.35 -12.58
CA GLU A 62 -0.20 -0.90 -11.87
C GLU A 62 -0.78 -0.65 -10.48
N ILE A 63 -0.31 0.39 -9.80
CA ILE A 63 -0.86 0.80 -8.50
C ILE A 63 -2.31 1.28 -8.67
N LYS A 64 -2.57 2.06 -9.71
CA LYS A 64 -3.93 2.55 -10.01
C LYS A 64 -4.87 1.40 -10.38
N GLN A 65 -4.37 0.42 -11.15
CA GLN A 65 -5.12 -0.76 -11.49
C GLN A 65 -5.48 -1.58 -10.25
N HIS A 66 -4.53 -1.73 -9.32
CA HIS A 66 -4.78 -2.39 -8.04
C HIS A 66 -5.87 -1.68 -7.25
N ALA A 67 -5.82 -0.36 -7.16
CA ALA A 67 -6.84 0.43 -6.45
C ALA A 67 -8.24 0.22 -7.07
N SER A 68 -8.31 0.19 -8.39
CA SER A 68 -9.57 -0.06 -9.12
C SER A 68 -10.12 -1.45 -8.83
N LEU A 69 -9.28 -2.47 -8.87
CA LEU A 69 -9.70 -3.86 -8.67
C LEU A 69 -10.06 -4.18 -7.23
N SER A 70 -9.34 -3.60 -6.28
CA SER A 70 -9.62 -3.83 -4.85
C SER A 70 -10.80 -3.00 -4.33
N GLY A 71 -11.20 -1.97 -5.07
CA GLY A 71 -12.24 -1.05 -4.63
C GLY A 71 -11.79 -0.10 -3.53
N ILE A 72 -10.49 -0.06 -3.22
CA ILE A 72 -9.94 0.82 -2.19
C ILE A 72 -9.33 2.04 -2.89
N PRO A 73 -9.86 3.25 -2.67
CA PRO A 73 -9.35 4.45 -3.33
C PRO A 73 -7.96 4.83 -2.80
N PHE A 74 -7.25 5.65 -3.56
CA PHE A 74 -6.01 6.26 -3.10
C PHE A 74 -6.12 7.79 -3.16
N ALA A 75 -5.47 8.46 -2.20
CA ALA A 75 -5.38 9.92 -2.19
C ALA A 75 -4.11 10.40 -2.87
N ARG A 76 -3.00 9.67 -2.68
CA ARG A 76 -1.70 10.06 -3.21
C ARG A 76 -0.82 8.84 -3.44
N ILE A 77 -0.06 8.87 -4.55
CA ILE A 77 0.99 7.90 -4.86
C ILE A 77 2.29 8.67 -4.97
N THR A 78 3.31 8.25 -4.23
CA THR A 78 4.63 8.89 -4.26
C THR A 78 5.69 7.82 -4.45
N GLU A 79 6.58 8.02 -5.42
CA GLU A 79 7.72 7.11 -5.58
C GLU A 79 8.69 7.32 -4.43
N VAL A 80 9.08 6.22 -3.78
CA VAL A 80 10.08 6.23 -2.71
C VAL A 80 11.45 6.04 -3.35
N ARG A 81 12.34 7.01 -3.15
CA ARG A 81 13.67 6.94 -3.75
C ARG A 81 14.69 6.31 -2.84
N GLN A 82 14.63 6.61 -1.54
CA GLN A 82 15.60 6.12 -0.57
C GLN A 82 14.96 5.97 0.80
N ILE A 83 15.55 5.10 1.60
CA ILE A 83 15.18 4.93 3.00
C ILE A 83 16.36 5.43 3.83
N ILE A 84 16.07 6.29 4.80
CA ILE A 84 17.06 6.70 5.78
C ILE A 84 16.63 6.21 7.16
N ASP A 85 17.61 5.87 7.98
CA ASP A 85 17.39 5.38 9.34
C ASP A 85 18.57 5.80 10.23
N PRO A 86 18.56 5.47 11.53
CA PRO A 86 19.66 5.87 12.42
C PRO A 86 21.05 5.40 11.95
N LEU A 87 21.14 4.25 11.27
CA LEU A 87 22.41 3.73 10.76
C LEU A 87 22.94 4.53 9.57
N THR A 88 22.09 5.30 8.89
CA THR A 88 22.50 6.15 7.78
C THR A 88 23.54 7.16 8.23
N ALA A 89 23.48 7.60 9.49
CA ALA A 89 24.43 8.55 10.07
C ALA A 89 25.87 7.99 10.12
N ASN A 90 26.04 6.68 9.97
CA ASN A 90 27.35 6.04 10.06
C ASN A 90 28.04 5.89 8.69
N ASN A 91 27.44 6.37 7.63
CA ASN A 91 28.03 6.32 6.28
C ASN A 91 28.87 7.52 5.94
#